data_bb540f70ec5256f05ce78d4ea352da9c
#
_entry.id   bb540f70ec5256f05ce78d4ea352da9c
#
_cell.length_a   1.000
_cell.length_b   1.000
_cell.length_c   1.000
_cell.angle_alpha   90.00
_cell.angle_beta   90.00
_cell.angle_gamma   90.00
#
_symmetry.space_group_name_H-M   'P 1'
#
loop_
_entity.id
_entity.type
_entity.pdbx_description
1 polymer ?
#
loop_
_entity_poly.entity_id
_entity_poly.type
_entity_poly.pdbx_seq_one_letter_code
_entity_poly.pdbx_strand_id
1 'polypeptide(L)'
;SSIIKNNLNDIEKGLNFYSNNQELFNKLIDTKKYINIQIANLFKKTDLSGKDLINAGRRQEQTNNNWEVSLSFSNEGGEKFAAITKSIAGTNQLLSIVLDGESISEASVSSQFANTGITGGLATISGNFTAENARELEVQLKGGSLPLPIEIVETNTIGPLLGSKNIIKSIYAAF
;
A
#
# COMPACT_ATOMS: atom_id res chain seq x y z
N SER A 1 -41.55 -17.47 35.62
CA SER A 1 -41.23 -18.49 34.60
C SER A 1 -41.11 -17.89 33.17
N SER A 2 -41.95 -16.92 32.78
CA SER A 2 -41.90 -16.30 31.44
C SER A 2 -40.71 -15.37 31.24
N ILE A 3 -40.30 -14.62 32.26
CA ILE A 3 -39.17 -13.68 32.21
C ILE A 3 -37.83 -14.43 31.94
N ILE A 4 -37.65 -15.59 32.59
CA ILE A 4 -36.42 -16.38 32.45
C ILE A 4 -36.36 -16.98 31.00
N LYS A 5 -37.48 -17.39 30.42
CA LYS A 5 -37.54 -17.88 29.04
C LYS A 5 -37.22 -16.76 28.03
N ASN A 6 -37.71 -15.56 28.24
CA ASN A 6 -37.43 -14.44 27.36
C ASN A 6 -35.94 -14.07 27.41
N ASN A 7 -35.36 -14.00 28.61
CA ASN A 7 -33.94 -13.69 28.77
C ASN A 7 -33.03 -14.78 28.14
N LEU A 8 -33.38 -16.04 28.25
CA LEU A 8 -32.65 -17.13 27.59
C LEU A 8 -32.70 -17.01 26.07
N ASN A 9 -33.88 -16.69 25.51
CA ASN A 9 -34.04 -16.54 24.06
C ASN A 9 -33.22 -15.32 23.52
N ASP A 10 -33.15 -14.26 24.28
CA ASP A 10 -32.33 -13.08 23.91
C ASP A 10 -30.83 -13.37 24.01
N ILE A 11 -30.40 -14.18 24.98
CA ILE A 11 -29.02 -14.66 25.10
C ILE A 11 -28.69 -15.59 23.93
N GLU A 12 -29.55 -16.52 23.55
CA GLU A 12 -29.35 -17.39 22.40
C GLU A 12 -29.27 -16.63 21.08
N LYS A 13 -30.12 -15.62 20.87
CA LYS A 13 -30.01 -14.72 19.71
C LYS A 13 -28.69 -13.95 19.67
N GLY A 14 -28.27 -13.46 20.84
CA GLY A 14 -26.97 -12.81 20.97
C GLY A 14 -25.80 -13.73 20.64
N LEU A 15 -25.81 -14.95 21.15
CA LEU A 15 -24.79 -15.96 20.88
C LEU A 15 -24.74 -16.35 19.38
N ASN A 16 -25.90 -16.54 18.75
CA ASN A 16 -25.98 -16.81 17.33
C ASN A 16 -25.49 -15.62 16.47
N PHE A 17 -25.79 -14.39 16.87
CA PHE A 17 -25.27 -13.20 16.20
C PHE A 17 -23.73 -13.11 16.31
N TYR A 18 -23.16 -13.36 17.47
CA TYR A 18 -21.72 -13.39 17.67
C TYR A 18 -21.05 -14.53 16.90
N SER A 19 -21.64 -15.72 16.89
CA SER A 19 -21.11 -16.88 16.14
C SER A 19 -21.09 -16.60 14.63
N ASN A 20 -22.18 -16.08 14.07
CA ASN A 20 -22.24 -15.74 12.65
C ASN A 20 -21.31 -14.60 12.28
N ASN A 21 -21.15 -13.60 13.15
CA ASN A 21 -20.21 -12.51 12.92
C ASN A 21 -18.74 -12.96 13.08
N GLN A 22 -18.45 -13.90 13.97
CA GLN A 22 -17.12 -14.47 14.13
C GLN A 22 -16.70 -15.24 12.88
N GLU A 23 -17.59 -16.02 12.29
CA GLU A 23 -17.32 -16.72 11.04
C GLU A 23 -17.10 -15.76 9.88
N LEU A 24 -17.94 -14.73 9.75
CA LEU A 24 -17.78 -13.68 8.76
C LEU A 24 -16.47 -12.91 8.96
N PHE A 25 -16.14 -12.58 10.20
CA PHE A 25 -14.90 -11.90 10.57
C PHE A 25 -13.67 -12.74 10.20
N ASN A 26 -13.68 -14.04 10.50
CA ASN A 26 -12.61 -14.96 10.13
C ASN A 26 -12.47 -15.07 8.59
N LYS A 27 -13.57 -15.16 7.86
CA LYS A 27 -13.56 -15.15 6.39
C LYS A 27 -12.98 -13.86 5.82
N LEU A 28 -13.27 -12.71 6.42
CA LEU A 28 -12.69 -11.42 6.01
C LEU A 28 -11.19 -11.38 6.25
N ILE A 29 -10.71 -11.88 7.40
CA ILE A 29 -9.28 -11.99 7.70
C ILE A 29 -8.59 -12.90 6.68
N ASP A 30 -9.14 -14.08 6.41
CA ASP A 30 -8.57 -15.02 5.45
C ASP A 30 -8.56 -14.45 4.03
N THR A 31 -9.62 -13.75 3.64
CA THR A 31 -9.68 -13.07 2.35
C THR A 31 -8.64 -11.95 2.25
N LYS A 32 -8.50 -11.12 3.30
CA LYS A 32 -7.46 -10.08 3.37
C LYS A 32 -6.08 -10.71 3.25
N LYS A 33 -5.82 -11.79 3.99
CA LYS A 33 -4.54 -12.51 3.93
C LYS A 33 -4.26 -13.08 2.53
N TYR A 34 -5.27 -13.70 1.90
CA TYR A 34 -5.16 -14.21 0.53
C TYR A 34 -4.85 -13.09 -0.47
N ILE A 35 -5.58 -11.97 -0.40
CA ILE A 35 -5.35 -10.81 -1.27
C ILE A 35 -3.94 -10.26 -1.06
N ASN A 36 -3.48 -10.12 0.18
CA ASN A 36 -2.15 -9.63 0.48
C ASN A 36 -1.05 -10.55 -0.08
N ILE A 37 -1.25 -11.88 -0.05
CA ILE A 37 -0.33 -12.85 -0.67
C ILE A 37 -0.33 -12.68 -2.20
N GLN A 38 -1.49 -12.50 -2.83
CA GLN A 38 -1.57 -12.27 -4.27
C GLN A 38 -0.91 -10.94 -4.66
N ILE A 39 -1.14 -9.89 -3.88
CA ILE A 39 -0.48 -8.60 -4.06
C ILE A 39 1.04 -8.76 -3.91
N ALA A 40 1.53 -9.41 -2.86
CA ALA A 40 2.95 -9.63 -2.65
C ALA A 40 3.64 -10.37 -3.81
N ASN A 41 2.91 -11.27 -4.50
CA ASN A 41 3.41 -11.98 -5.67
C ASN A 41 3.49 -11.09 -6.94
N LEU A 42 2.77 -9.97 -6.96
CA LEU A 42 2.83 -8.98 -8.05
C LEU A 42 3.97 -7.98 -7.86
N PHE A 43 4.52 -7.89 -6.64
CA PHE A 43 5.60 -6.98 -6.33
C PHE A 43 6.96 -7.65 -6.53
N LYS A 44 7.82 -7.02 -7.33
CA LYS A 44 9.22 -7.38 -7.38
C LYS A 44 9.98 -6.60 -6.31
N LYS A 45 10.35 -7.30 -5.26
CA LYS A 45 11.14 -6.71 -4.17
C LYS A 45 12.49 -6.22 -4.69
N THR A 46 12.88 -5.01 -4.27
CA THR A 46 14.17 -4.41 -4.59
C THR A 46 15.12 -4.44 -3.40
N ASP A 47 16.40 -4.19 -3.64
CA ASP A 47 17.42 -4.11 -2.58
C ASP A 47 17.45 -2.74 -1.87
N LEU A 48 16.61 -1.80 -2.32
CA LEU A 48 16.48 -0.50 -1.67
C LEU A 48 15.54 -0.61 -0.47
N SER A 49 15.97 -0.10 0.66
CA SER A 49 15.23 -0.21 1.92
C SER A 49 15.31 1.07 2.74
N GLY A 50 14.56 1.15 3.83
CA GLY A 50 14.61 2.29 4.75
C GLY A 50 15.99 2.57 5.35
N LYS A 51 16.89 1.59 5.38
CA LYS A 51 18.29 1.76 5.81
C LYS A 51 19.10 2.65 4.86
N ASP A 52 18.69 2.71 3.61
CA ASP A 52 19.31 3.54 2.57
C ASP A 52 18.81 4.98 2.62
N LEU A 53 17.74 5.27 3.39
CA LEU A 53 17.16 6.59 3.57
C LEU A 53 17.87 7.33 4.70
N ILE A 54 18.43 8.52 4.40
CA ILE A 54 19.07 9.38 5.38
C ILE A 54 18.06 10.34 6.00
N ASN A 55 17.19 10.91 5.17
CA ASN A 55 16.20 11.90 5.60
C ASN A 55 14.96 11.89 4.72
N ALA A 56 13.85 12.29 5.31
CA ALA A 56 12.64 12.65 4.62
C ALA A 56 12.19 14.04 5.09
N GLY A 57 11.56 14.80 4.22
CA GLY A 57 11.05 16.13 4.54
C GLY A 57 9.82 16.43 3.72
N ARG A 58 8.96 17.30 4.21
CA ARG A 58 7.79 17.77 3.46
C ARG A 58 7.97 19.22 3.04
N ARG A 59 7.40 19.56 1.91
CA ARG A 59 7.32 20.95 1.44
C ARG A 59 6.00 21.17 0.72
N GLN A 60 5.55 22.41 0.70
CA GLN A 60 4.41 22.79 -0.09
C GLN A 60 4.87 23.10 -1.51
N GLU A 61 4.17 22.57 -2.50
CA GLU A 61 4.40 22.89 -3.90
C GLU A 61 3.91 24.32 -4.18
N GLN A 62 4.74 25.10 -4.89
CA GLN A 62 4.46 26.52 -5.10
C GLN A 62 3.30 26.78 -6.09
N THR A 63 2.94 25.77 -6.90
CA THR A 63 2.06 25.95 -8.06
C THR A 63 0.58 25.62 -7.75
N ASN A 64 0.30 24.66 -6.87
CA ASN A 64 -1.04 24.12 -6.71
C ASN A 64 -1.47 23.86 -5.28
N ASN A 65 -0.77 24.39 -4.30
CA ASN A 65 -1.05 24.23 -2.87
C ASN A 65 -0.98 22.79 -2.33
N ASN A 66 -0.55 21.82 -3.16
CA ASN A 66 -0.33 20.45 -2.74
C ASN A 66 0.94 20.31 -1.91
N TRP A 67 1.01 19.25 -1.15
CA TRP A 67 2.21 18.93 -0.39
C TRP A 67 2.98 17.80 -1.08
N GLU A 68 4.30 17.86 -0.94
CA GLU A 68 5.23 16.87 -1.44
C GLU A 68 6.10 16.35 -0.30
N VAL A 69 6.57 15.11 -0.43
CA VAL A 69 7.55 14.54 0.50
C VAL A 69 8.86 14.29 -0.23
N SER A 70 9.91 14.93 0.23
CA SER A 70 11.27 14.78 -0.29
C SER A 70 11.98 13.65 0.45
N LEU A 71 12.78 12.88 -0.27
CA LEU A 71 13.59 11.78 0.23
C LEU A 71 15.06 12.08 -0.08
N SER A 72 15.94 11.77 0.89
CA SER A 72 17.39 11.80 0.70
C SER A 72 17.96 10.44 1.03
N PHE A 73 18.65 9.84 0.09
CA PHE A 73 19.30 8.53 0.23
C PHE A 73 20.79 8.66 0.51
N SER A 74 21.37 7.63 1.10
CA SER A 74 22.82 7.45 1.16
C SER A 74 23.41 7.33 -0.27
N ASN A 75 24.72 7.43 -0.41
CA ASN A 75 25.35 7.25 -1.74
C ASN A 75 24.97 5.89 -2.33
N GLU A 76 25.07 4.82 -1.55
CA GLU A 76 24.67 3.46 -1.97
C GLU A 76 23.17 3.38 -2.29
N GLY A 77 22.32 3.96 -1.44
CA GLY A 77 20.88 4.03 -1.67
C GLY A 77 20.53 4.82 -2.92
N GLY A 78 21.24 5.91 -3.19
CA GLY A 78 21.08 6.71 -4.40
C GLY A 78 21.42 5.95 -5.68
N GLU A 79 22.47 5.12 -5.66
CA GLU A 79 22.84 4.26 -6.78
C GLU A 79 21.78 3.16 -7.01
N LYS A 80 21.31 2.51 -5.94
CA LYS A 80 20.20 1.54 -6.01
C LYS A 80 18.94 2.20 -6.58
N PHE A 81 18.59 3.38 -6.09
CA PHE A 81 17.42 4.13 -6.54
C PHE A 81 17.52 4.50 -8.02
N ALA A 82 18.70 4.98 -8.47
CA ALA A 82 18.95 5.28 -9.88
C ALA A 82 18.83 4.03 -10.76
N ALA A 83 19.35 2.88 -10.33
CA ALA A 83 19.25 1.63 -11.06
C ALA A 83 17.78 1.15 -11.18
N ILE A 84 17.01 1.22 -10.09
CA ILE A 84 15.60 0.86 -10.07
C ILE A 84 14.80 1.78 -11.01
N THR A 85 14.92 3.10 -10.82
CA THR A 85 14.16 4.09 -11.60
C THR A 85 14.51 4.04 -13.08
N LYS A 86 15.78 3.77 -13.43
CA LYS A 86 16.19 3.50 -14.80
C LYS A 86 15.47 2.29 -15.41
N SER A 87 15.35 1.20 -14.65
CA SER A 87 14.75 -0.05 -15.15
C SER A 87 13.26 0.05 -15.45
N ILE A 88 12.54 0.96 -14.77
CA ILE A 88 11.09 1.13 -14.91
C ILE A 88 10.68 2.41 -15.64
N ALA A 89 11.64 3.30 -15.95
CA ALA A 89 11.35 4.58 -16.57
C ALA A 89 10.65 4.42 -17.92
N GLY A 90 9.52 5.09 -18.08
CA GLY A 90 8.70 5.04 -19.29
C GLY A 90 7.95 3.72 -19.51
N THR A 91 7.97 2.82 -18.54
CA THR A 91 7.17 1.58 -18.55
C THR A 91 5.86 1.77 -17.81
N ASN A 92 5.01 0.74 -17.82
CA ASN A 92 3.79 0.69 -17.01
C ASN A 92 4.05 0.20 -15.57
N GLN A 93 5.32 0.02 -15.19
CA GLN A 93 5.68 -0.39 -13.83
C GLN A 93 5.66 0.82 -12.90
N LEU A 94 5.18 0.60 -11.68
CA LEU A 94 5.14 1.61 -10.63
C LEU A 94 6.18 1.29 -9.56
N LEU A 95 6.76 2.33 -9.01
CA LEU A 95 7.57 2.25 -7.81
C LEU A 95 6.63 2.39 -6.61
N SER A 96 6.53 1.35 -5.81
CA SER A 96 5.69 1.35 -4.61
C SER A 96 6.55 1.47 -3.35
N ILE A 97 6.16 2.38 -2.46
CA ILE A 97 6.72 2.47 -1.11
C ILE A 97 5.81 1.67 -0.19
N VAL A 98 6.37 0.63 0.41
CA VAL A 98 5.63 -0.29 1.27
C VAL A 98 6.06 -0.10 2.72
N LEU A 99 5.11 0.11 3.62
CA LEU A 99 5.32 0.20 5.07
C LEU A 99 4.43 -0.84 5.74
N ASP A 100 5.03 -1.68 6.59
CA ASP A 100 4.32 -2.74 7.32
C ASP A 100 3.44 -3.65 6.44
N GLY A 101 3.87 -3.84 5.17
CA GLY A 101 3.14 -4.66 4.20
C GLY A 101 2.00 -3.95 3.48
N GLU A 102 1.82 -2.65 3.71
CA GLU A 102 0.84 -1.81 3.00
C GLU A 102 1.55 -0.84 2.05
N SER A 103 1.06 -0.73 0.80
CA SER A 103 1.53 0.28 -0.14
C SER A 103 1.00 1.65 0.30
N ILE A 104 1.92 2.54 0.67
CA ILE A 104 1.58 3.90 1.13
C ILE A 104 1.71 4.95 0.03
N SER A 105 2.44 4.64 -1.04
CA SER A 105 2.59 5.51 -2.20
C SER A 105 3.02 4.70 -3.41
N GLU A 106 2.49 5.04 -4.57
CA GLU A 106 2.85 4.47 -5.86
C GLU A 106 3.15 5.59 -6.84
N ALA A 107 4.27 5.48 -7.53
CA ALA A 107 4.72 6.49 -8.47
C ALA A 107 5.24 5.88 -9.77
N SER A 108 4.85 6.47 -10.90
CA SER A 108 5.46 6.18 -12.18
C SER A 108 6.76 6.95 -12.35
N VAL A 109 7.69 6.39 -13.12
CA VAL A 109 8.95 7.06 -13.48
C VAL A 109 8.89 7.54 -14.92
N SER A 110 9.07 8.84 -15.11
CA SER A 110 9.05 9.45 -16.44
C SER A 110 10.12 8.85 -17.37
N SER A 111 9.78 8.68 -18.66
CA SER A 111 10.66 8.15 -19.70
C SER A 111 11.96 8.92 -19.87
N GLN A 112 12.02 10.20 -19.46
CA GLN A 112 13.25 10.99 -19.49
C GLN A 112 14.39 10.38 -18.66
N PHE A 113 14.07 9.55 -17.66
CA PHE A 113 15.02 8.86 -16.79
C PHE A 113 15.47 7.49 -17.30
N ALA A 114 15.02 7.06 -18.49
CA ALA A 114 15.32 5.74 -19.04
C ALA A 114 16.83 5.47 -19.25
N ASN A 115 17.63 6.50 -19.48
CA ASN A 115 19.06 6.36 -19.70
C ASN A 115 19.89 6.37 -18.41
N THR A 116 19.52 7.19 -17.45
CA THR A 116 20.34 7.45 -16.24
C THR A 116 19.68 6.97 -14.95
N GLY A 117 18.37 6.83 -14.93
CA GLY A 117 17.62 6.78 -13.69
C GLY A 117 17.56 8.16 -13.01
N ILE A 118 16.95 8.22 -11.83
CA ILE A 118 16.96 9.43 -10.99
C ILE A 118 18.22 9.38 -10.14
N THR A 119 19.21 10.18 -10.52
CA THR A 119 20.53 10.23 -9.86
C THR A 119 20.58 11.30 -8.78
N GLY A 120 21.66 11.31 -8.00
CA GLY A 120 21.92 12.34 -6.97
C GLY A 120 21.33 12.02 -5.60
N GLY A 121 20.72 10.85 -5.42
CA GLY A 121 20.23 10.39 -4.13
C GLY A 121 19.06 11.22 -3.56
N LEU A 122 18.39 12.00 -4.39
CA LEU A 122 17.22 12.81 -4.02
C LEU A 122 16.02 12.38 -4.83
N ALA A 123 14.87 12.23 -4.16
CA ALA A 123 13.59 11.97 -4.79
C ALA A 123 12.51 12.83 -4.18
N THR A 124 11.41 13.01 -4.92
CA THR A 124 10.22 13.69 -4.42
C THR A 124 9.01 12.83 -4.73
N ILE A 125 8.22 12.57 -3.71
CA ILE A 125 6.91 11.92 -3.84
C ILE A 125 5.90 13.04 -3.98
N SER A 126 5.34 13.19 -5.17
CA SER A 126 4.28 14.17 -5.47
C SER A 126 2.94 13.44 -5.57
N GLY A 127 1.88 14.14 -5.19
CA GLY A 127 0.51 13.60 -5.24
C GLY A 127 -0.48 14.57 -4.61
N ASN A 128 -1.70 14.13 -4.41
CA ASN A 128 -2.74 14.93 -3.75
C ASN A 128 -2.59 14.88 -2.22
N PHE A 129 -1.38 15.16 -1.71
CA PHE A 129 -1.14 15.18 -0.27
C PHE A 129 -1.70 16.44 0.36
N THR A 130 -2.45 16.27 1.44
CA THR A 130 -2.74 17.34 2.38
C THR A 130 -1.53 17.57 3.28
N ALA A 131 -1.51 18.69 4.01
CA ALA A 131 -0.46 18.97 5.01
C ALA A 131 -0.33 17.84 6.05
N GLU A 132 -1.45 17.24 6.44
CA GLU A 132 -1.50 16.16 7.44
C GLU A 132 -0.95 14.86 6.86
N ASN A 133 -1.44 14.43 5.69
CA ASN A 133 -0.96 13.19 5.05
C ASN A 133 0.54 13.25 4.73
N ALA A 134 1.04 14.42 4.28
CA ALA A 134 2.48 14.60 4.04
C ALA A 134 3.28 14.55 5.34
N ARG A 135 2.72 15.05 6.46
CA ARG A 135 3.34 14.96 7.78
C ARG A 135 3.40 13.53 8.27
N GLU A 136 2.31 12.79 8.17
CA GLU A 136 2.27 11.37 8.56
C GLU A 136 3.31 10.58 7.78
N LEU A 137 3.36 10.74 6.46
CA LEU A 137 4.33 10.08 5.61
C LEU A 137 5.78 10.47 5.98
N GLU A 138 6.05 11.75 6.20
CA GLU A 138 7.36 12.22 6.66
C GLU A 138 7.78 11.55 7.98
N VAL A 139 6.87 11.50 8.97
CA VAL A 139 7.14 10.90 10.29
C VAL A 139 7.38 9.40 10.16
N GLN A 140 6.55 8.71 9.37
CA GLN A 140 6.71 7.28 9.11
C GLN A 140 8.06 6.97 8.44
N LEU A 141 8.44 7.75 7.44
CA LEU A 141 9.71 7.59 6.74
C LEU A 141 10.92 7.91 7.62
N LYS A 142 10.84 8.94 8.48
CA LYS A 142 11.87 9.27 9.46
C LYS A 142 11.98 8.28 10.60
N GLY A 143 10.84 7.77 11.06
CA GLY A 143 10.78 6.72 12.09
C GLY A 143 11.25 5.37 11.58
N GLY A 144 11.36 5.23 10.28
CA GLY A 144 11.66 4.03 9.53
C GLY A 144 13.12 3.61 9.49
N SER A 145 13.81 3.55 10.62
CA SER A 145 14.89 2.56 10.81
C SER A 145 14.36 1.11 10.72
N LEU A 146 13.05 0.95 10.48
CA LEU A 146 12.44 -0.31 10.08
C LEU A 146 12.69 -0.53 8.58
N PRO A 147 13.01 -1.76 8.16
CA PRO A 147 13.27 -2.06 6.75
C PRO A 147 12.01 -1.80 5.94
N LEU A 148 11.97 -0.66 5.26
CA LEU A 148 10.96 -0.34 4.25
C LEU A 148 11.38 -1.02 2.95
N PRO A 149 10.79 -2.14 2.54
CA PRO A 149 11.03 -2.63 1.20
C PRO A 149 10.38 -1.67 0.21
N ILE A 150 11.16 -1.19 -0.75
CA ILE A 150 10.63 -0.52 -1.93
C ILE A 150 10.39 -1.63 -2.96
N GLU A 151 9.17 -1.68 -3.49
CA GLU A 151 8.75 -2.75 -4.37
C GLU A 151 8.35 -2.19 -5.75
N ILE A 152 8.62 -2.94 -6.81
CA ILE A 152 8.19 -2.63 -8.17
C ILE A 152 6.89 -3.38 -8.44
N VAL A 153 5.85 -2.65 -8.82
CA VAL A 153 4.55 -3.22 -9.22
C VAL A 153 4.41 -3.15 -10.73
N GLU A 154 4.08 -4.25 -11.33
CA GLU A 154 3.66 -4.28 -12.73
C GLU A 154 2.13 -4.13 -12.78
N THR A 155 1.65 -2.99 -13.26
CA THR A 155 0.22 -2.81 -13.52
C THR A 155 -0.15 -3.53 -14.82
N ASN A 156 -0.41 -4.81 -14.73
CA ASN A 156 -1.19 -5.47 -15.74
C ASN A 156 -2.63 -4.98 -15.58
N THR A 157 -3.10 -4.18 -16.50
CA THR A 157 -4.51 -3.85 -16.62
C THR A 157 -5.25 -5.14 -16.98
N ILE A 158 -5.58 -5.93 -15.96
CA ILE A 158 -6.54 -7.00 -16.12
C ILE A 158 -7.87 -6.28 -16.38
N GLY A 159 -8.30 -6.30 -17.64
CA GLY A 159 -9.55 -5.68 -18.04
C GLY A 159 -10.69 -6.12 -17.12
N PRO A 160 -11.70 -5.28 -16.86
CA PRO A 160 -12.71 -5.44 -15.81
C PRO A 160 -13.67 -6.62 -16.02
N LEU A 161 -13.36 -7.58 -16.89
CA LEU A 161 -14.31 -8.61 -17.36
C LEU A 161 -14.37 -9.91 -16.57
N LEU A 162 -13.50 -10.15 -15.58
CA LEU A 162 -13.52 -11.44 -14.85
C LEU A 162 -13.77 -11.37 -13.35
N GLY A 163 -13.74 -10.18 -12.72
CA GLY A 163 -13.89 -10.07 -11.26
C GLY A 163 -15.32 -9.91 -10.75
N SER A 164 -16.18 -9.17 -11.45
CA SER A 164 -17.46 -8.74 -10.88
C SER A 164 -18.55 -9.82 -10.89
N LYS A 165 -18.55 -10.75 -11.85
CA LYS A 165 -19.59 -11.78 -11.94
C LYS A 165 -19.45 -12.90 -10.91
N ASN A 166 -18.24 -13.20 -10.47
CA ASN A 166 -18.02 -14.31 -9.52
C ASN A 166 -18.12 -13.87 -8.07
N ILE A 167 -17.78 -12.62 -7.75
CA ILE A 167 -17.93 -12.07 -6.40
C ILE A 167 -19.41 -11.88 -6.06
N ILE A 168 -20.20 -11.37 -7.01
CA ILE A 168 -21.65 -11.18 -6.81
C ILE A 168 -22.35 -12.51 -6.65
N LYS A 169 -21.98 -13.56 -7.40
CA LYS A 169 -22.58 -14.91 -7.23
C LYS A 169 -22.22 -15.56 -5.89
N SER A 170 -21.04 -15.28 -5.35
CA SER A 170 -20.64 -15.80 -4.03
C SER A 170 -21.40 -15.10 -2.89
N ILE A 171 -21.76 -13.83 -3.06
CA ILE A 171 -22.56 -13.08 -2.08
C ILE A 171 -24.03 -13.56 -2.11
N TYR A 172 -24.60 -13.84 -3.29
CA TYR A 172 -25.98 -14.33 -3.39
C TYR A 172 -26.15 -15.80 -3.00
N ALA A 173 -25.09 -16.59 -2.92
CA ALA A 173 -25.14 -17.97 -2.44
C ALA A 173 -25.03 -18.09 -0.90
N ALA A 174 -24.84 -16.98 -0.19
CA ALA A 174 -24.70 -16.92 1.26
C ALA A 174 -25.94 -16.35 1.98
N PHE A 175 -27.06 -16.11 1.24
CA PHE A 175 -28.36 -15.74 1.81
C PHE A 175 -29.41 -16.82 1.56
#